data_d881445baa71b2f1ed0b9c7ecce49128
#
_entry.id   d881445baa71b2f1ed0b9c7ecce49128
#
_cell.length_a   1.000
_cell.length_b   1.000
_cell.length_c   1.000
_cell.angle_alpha   90.00
_cell.angle_beta   90.00
_cell.angle_gamma   90.00
#
_symmetry.space_group_name_H-M   'P 1'
#
loop_
_entity.id
_entity.type
_entity.pdbx_description
1 polymer ?
#
loop_
_entity_poly.entity_id
_entity_poly.type
_entity_poly.pdbx_seq_one_letter_code
_entity_poly.pdbx_strand_id
1 'polypeptide(L)'
;MTILEELCKSYPIRYTQMQKTAFRQWVLSKAAADGWQARVEENGRFFKHRNVVIGEPEHAAVIFTAHYDTSAVSLLPNLLIPRNAPVFLAWQLLNVALMLTVSLLVTAVADVFIDSARAVLWVFVACYLGCLLLTKAGPANKR
;
A
#
# COMPACT_ATOMS: atom_id res chain seq x y z
N MET A 1 16.40 22.81 -14.09
CA MET A 1 15.55 22.02 -13.15
C MET A 1 16.34 20.79 -12.76
N THR A 2 16.53 20.55 -11.48
CA THR A 2 17.25 19.36 -11.00
C THR A 2 16.38 18.12 -11.20
N ILE A 3 16.98 16.91 -11.25
CA ILE A 3 16.25 15.63 -11.33
C ILE A 3 15.28 15.51 -10.16
N LEU A 4 15.64 15.98 -8.97
CA LEU A 4 14.79 15.95 -7.79
C LEU A 4 13.55 16.86 -7.94
N GLU A 5 13.73 18.06 -8.46
CA GLU A 5 12.61 19.00 -8.72
C GLU A 5 11.64 18.42 -9.76
N GLU A 6 12.16 17.83 -10.83
CA GLU A 6 11.35 17.17 -11.85
C GLU A 6 10.58 15.97 -11.27
N LEU A 7 11.24 15.16 -10.43
CA LEU A 7 10.65 14.04 -9.73
C LEU A 7 9.47 14.48 -8.84
N CYS A 8 9.70 15.48 -7.99
CA CYS A 8 8.70 15.98 -7.07
C CYS A 8 7.50 16.63 -7.79
N LYS A 9 7.74 17.28 -8.92
CA LYS A 9 6.70 17.97 -9.69
C LYS A 9 5.87 17.02 -10.56
N SER A 10 6.53 16.11 -11.28
CA SER A 10 5.89 15.28 -12.30
C SER A 10 5.42 13.92 -11.77
N TYR A 11 6.08 13.40 -10.73
CA TYR A 11 5.80 12.08 -10.16
C TYR A 11 5.68 12.10 -8.62
N PRO A 12 4.88 13.02 -8.03
CA PRO A 12 4.77 13.13 -6.57
C PRO A 12 4.12 11.89 -5.94
N ILE A 13 3.27 11.20 -6.70
CA ILE A 13 2.52 10.02 -6.26
C ILE A 13 2.79 8.86 -7.21
N ARG A 14 3.16 7.71 -6.65
CA ARG A 14 3.49 6.48 -7.36
C ARG A 14 2.83 5.28 -6.69
N TYR A 15 1.50 5.34 -6.57
CA TYR A 15 0.70 4.32 -5.91
C TYR A 15 0.06 3.34 -6.91
N THR A 16 -0.61 3.83 -7.96
CA THR A 16 -1.28 2.99 -8.95
C THR A 16 -0.27 2.36 -9.93
N GLN A 17 -0.65 1.26 -10.57
CA GLN A 17 0.21 0.62 -11.57
C GLN A 17 0.53 1.53 -12.75
N MET A 18 -0.43 2.38 -13.15
CA MET A 18 -0.21 3.35 -14.23
C MET A 18 0.86 4.38 -13.82
N GLN A 19 0.76 4.95 -12.62
CA GLN A 19 1.73 5.92 -12.08
C GLN A 19 3.12 5.28 -11.94
N LYS A 20 3.19 4.04 -11.43
CA LYS A 20 4.44 3.28 -11.31
C LYS A 20 5.05 2.99 -12.70
N THR A 21 4.23 2.71 -13.70
CA THR A 21 4.71 2.46 -15.05
C THR A 21 5.27 3.74 -15.69
N ALA A 22 4.55 4.86 -15.59
CA ALA A 22 5.02 6.15 -16.09
C ALA A 22 6.33 6.57 -15.42
N PHE A 23 6.44 6.38 -14.12
CA PHE A 23 7.67 6.65 -13.37
C PHE A 23 8.84 5.76 -13.85
N ARG A 24 8.63 4.46 -14.02
CA ARG A 24 9.69 3.55 -14.54
C ARG A 24 10.17 3.96 -15.93
N GLN A 25 9.25 4.33 -16.83
CA GLN A 25 9.62 4.81 -18.17
C GLN A 25 10.45 6.08 -18.10
N TRP A 26 10.08 7.01 -17.22
CA TRP A 26 10.87 8.22 -16.99
C TRP A 26 12.28 7.89 -16.47
N VAL A 27 12.43 6.98 -15.49
CA VAL A 27 13.74 6.56 -14.98
C VAL A 27 14.59 5.94 -16.11
N LEU A 28 13.99 5.04 -16.92
CA LEU A 28 14.68 4.43 -18.05
C LEU A 28 15.16 5.49 -19.07
N SER A 29 14.33 6.48 -19.39
CA SER A 29 14.69 7.56 -20.32
C SER A 29 15.82 8.45 -19.77
N LYS A 30 15.81 8.73 -18.47
CA LYS A 30 16.89 9.49 -17.81
C LYS A 30 18.20 8.71 -17.78
N ALA A 31 18.15 7.44 -17.39
CA ALA A 31 19.34 6.59 -17.41
C ALA A 31 19.95 6.49 -18.83
N ALA A 32 19.11 6.33 -19.84
CA ALA A 32 19.57 6.29 -21.22
C ALA A 32 20.19 7.63 -21.67
N ALA A 33 19.61 8.78 -21.26
CA ALA A 33 20.17 10.09 -21.58
C ALA A 33 21.55 10.32 -20.92
N ASP A 34 21.76 9.72 -19.74
CA ASP A 34 23.05 9.78 -19.04
C ASP A 34 24.02 8.65 -19.46
N GLY A 35 23.68 7.87 -20.48
CA GLY A 35 24.50 6.78 -21.02
C GLY A 35 24.51 5.49 -20.19
N TRP A 36 23.61 5.37 -19.21
CA TRP A 36 23.49 4.16 -18.41
C TRP A 36 22.56 3.13 -19.02
N GLN A 37 22.97 1.88 -18.99
CA GLN A 37 22.07 0.77 -19.32
C GLN A 37 21.09 0.58 -18.17
N ALA A 38 19.80 0.57 -18.49
CA ALA A 38 18.75 0.35 -17.50
C ALA A 38 17.70 -0.60 -18.05
N ARG A 39 17.19 -1.49 -17.19
CA ARG A 39 16.16 -2.47 -17.53
C ARG A 39 15.12 -2.61 -16.42
N VAL A 40 13.94 -3.08 -16.79
CA VAL A 40 12.91 -3.48 -15.82
C VAL A 40 12.98 -4.99 -15.65
N GLU A 41 13.20 -5.43 -14.42
CA GLU A 41 13.12 -6.83 -14.06
C GLU A 41 11.77 -7.12 -13.40
N GLU A 42 11.09 -8.16 -13.88
CA GLU A 42 9.81 -8.62 -13.34
C GLU A 42 10.02 -9.96 -12.64
N ASN A 43 9.73 -10.00 -11.34
CA ASN A 43 9.82 -11.19 -10.52
C ASN A 43 8.47 -11.52 -9.88
N GLY A 44 8.24 -12.81 -9.63
CA GLY A 44 7.04 -13.31 -8.96
C GLY A 44 6.05 -13.97 -9.94
N ARG A 45 5.48 -15.10 -9.52
CA ARG A 45 4.54 -15.91 -10.32
C ARG A 45 3.11 -15.41 -10.22
N PHE A 46 2.66 -15.07 -9.03
CA PHE A 46 1.30 -14.59 -8.75
C PHE A 46 1.26 -13.07 -8.49
N PHE A 47 2.23 -12.56 -7.74
CA PHE A 47 2.39 -11.12 -7.49
C PHE A 47 3.65 -10.66 -8.20
N LYS A 48 3.44 -9.93 -9.30
CA LYS A 48 4.52 -9.42 -10.13
C LYS A 48 5.15 -8.20 -9.48
N HIS A 49 6.37 -8.37 -8.98
CA HIS A 49 7.21 -7.27 -8.51
C HIS A 49 8.07 -6.79 -9.67
N ARG A 50 8.14 -5.48 -9.85
CA ARG A 50 8.93 -4.87 -10.95
C ARG A 50 9.97 -3.95 -10.35
N ASN A 51 11.23 -4.22 -10.62
CA ASN A 51 12.36 -3.41 -10.22
C ASN A 51 12.97 -2.73 -11.44
N VAL A 52 13.49 -1.52 -11.26
CA VAL A 52 14.34 -0.88 -12.26
C VAL A 52 15.78 -1.12 -11.83
N VAL A 53 16.54 -1.75 -12.70
CA VAL A 53 17.96 -2.03 -12.51
C VAL A 53 18.74 -1.12 -13.45
N ILE A 54 19.69 -0.35 -12.91
CA ILE A 54 20.57 0.54 -13.67
C ILE A 54 22.00 0.02 -13.48
N GLY A 55 22.67 -0.23 -14.61
CA GLY A 55 24.00 -0.83 -14.65
C GLY A 55 23.99 -2.34 -14.49
N GLU A 56 25.13 -2.89 -14.11
CA GLU A 56 25.38 -4.34 -13.99
C GLU A 56 25.61 -4.73 -12.53
N PRO A 57 24.57 -5.17 -11.79
CA PRO A 57 24.70 -5.47 -10.36
C PRO A 57 25.65 -6.65 -10.08
N GLU A 58 25.84 -7.57 -11.05
CA GLU A 58 26.68 -8.75 -10.87
C GLU A 58 28.18 -8.40 -10.75
N HIS A 59 28.59 -7.25 -11.30
CA HIS A 59 29.97 -6.76 -11.29
C HIS A 59 30.15 -5.52 -10.39
N ALA A 60 29.08 -5.09 -9.70
CA ALA A 60 29.11 -3.88 -8.88
C ALA A 60 29.77 -4.12 -7.52
N ALA A 61 30.72 -3.28 -7.15
CA ALA A 61 31.31 -3.29 -5.80
C ALA A 61 30.33 -2.85 -4.71
N VAL A 62 29.35 -2.01 -5.08
CA VAL A 62 28.27 -1.48 -4.20
C VAL A 62 26.97 -1.41 -4.97
N ILE A 63 25.88 -1.86 -4.35
CA ILE A 63 24.53 -1.77 -4.90
C ILE A 63 23.69 -0.84 -4.01
N PHE A 64 23.13 0.19 -4.61
CA PHE A 64 22.15 1.06 -3.94
C PHE A 64 20.74 0.60 -4.27
N THR A 65 19.92 0.41 -3.24
CA THR A 65 18.50 0.03 -3.40
C THR A 65 17.60 1.09 -2.80
N ALA A 66 16.54 1.43 -3.49
CA ALA A 66 15.52 2.36 -3.00
C ALA A 66 14.12 1.95 -3.46
N HIS A 67 13.13 2.14 -2.60
CA HIS A 67 11.74 2.01 -3.00
C HIS A 67 11.30 3.19 -3.87
N TYR A 68 10.64 2.93 -4.98
CA TYR A 68 10.10 3.97 -5.85
C TYR A 68 8.59 4.17 -5.71
N ASP A 69 7.89 3.30 -5.01
CA ASP A 69 6.47 3.43 -4.73
C ASP A 69 6.21 4.33 -3.51
N THR A 70 5.10 5.06 -3.56
CA THR A 70 4.63 5.84 -2.43
C THR A 70 3.61 5.01 -1.64
N SER A 71 3.66 5.11 -0.31
CA SER A 71 2.67 4.46 0.54
C SER A 71 1.26 5.03 0.32
N ALA A 72 0.24 4.18 0.45
CA ALA A 72 -1.14 4.63 0.48
C ALA A 72 -1.40 5.50 1.71
N VAL A 73 -2.21 6.55 1.54
CA VAL A 73 -2.78 7.26 2.70
C VAL A 73 -3.87 6.37 3.27
N SER A 74 -3.70 5.93 4.50
CA SER A 74 -4.74 5.20 5.23
C SER A 74 -5.70 6.19 5.89
N LEU A 75 -6.99 5.81 5.98
CA LEU A 75 -8.01 6.55 6.77
C LEU A 75 -7.63 6.60 8.26
N LEU A 76 -7.01 5.54 8.76
CA LEU A 76 -6.45 5.49 10.10
C LEU A 76 -4.96 5.81 10.04
N PRO A 77 -4.43 6.63 10.96
CA PRO A 77 -3.01 6.92 10.99
C PRO A 77 -2.23 5.62 11.10
N ASN A 78 -1.35 5.38 10.14
CA ASN A 78 -0.50 4.20 10.13
C ASN A 78 0.68 4.45 11.08
N LEU A 79 0.53 4.08 12.34
CA LEU A 79 1.61 4.12 13.33
C LEU A 79 2.55 2.92 13.14
N LEU A 80 2.91 2.63 11.91
CA LEU A 80 4.00 1.72 11.57
C LEU A 80 5.32 2.38 11.97
N ILE A 81 5.65 2.28 13.27
CA ILE A 81 6.96 2.65 13.77
C ILE A 81 7.77 1.34 13.83
N PRO A 82 8.64 1.04 12.84
CA PRO A 82 9.39 -0.22 12.81
C PRO A 82 10.30 -0.39 14.02
N ARG A 83 10.55 0.71 14.74
CA ARG A 83 11.47 0.78 15.87
C ARG A 83 10.86 0.38 17.21
N ASN A 84 9.52 0.28 17.30
CA ASN A 84 8.82 -0.01 18.55
C ASN A 84 7.73 -1.08 18.34
N ALA A 85 8.15 -2.34 18.39
CA ALA A 85 7.25 -3.48 18.21
C ALA A 85 6.06 -3.51 19.19
N PRO A 86 6.19 -3.16 20.49
CA PRO A 86 5.06 -3.07 21.41
C PRO A 86 4.01 -2.04 20.99
N VAL A 87 4.43 -0.85 20.54
CA VAL A 87 3.50 0.20 20.07
C VAL A 87 2.77 -0.24 18.79
N PHE A 88 3.49 -0.89 17.87
CA PHE A 88 2.89 -1.46 16.69
C PHE A 88 1.83 -2.52 17.03
N LEU A 89 2.16 -3.45 17.92
CA LEU A 89 1.23 -4.50 18.35
C LEU A 89 -0.01 -3.91 19.04
N ALA A 90 0.19 -2.97 19.97
CA ALA A 90 -0.91 -2.29 20.64
C ALA A 90 -1.83 -1.57 19.66
N TRP A 91 -1.28 -0.91 18.63
CA TRP A 91 -2.04 -0.28 17.57
C TRP A 91 -2.85 -1.28 16.73
N GLN A 92 -2.27 -2.42 16.38
CA GLN A 92 -2.98 -3.49 15.66
C GLN A 92 -4.13 -4.06 16.48
N LEU A 93 -3.89 -4.32 17.77
CA LEU A 93 -4.92 -4.79 18.70
C LEU A 93 -6.07 -3.78 18.83
N LEU A 94 -5.75 -2.49 18.94
CA LEU A 94 -6.75 -1.42 18.99
C LEU A 94 -7.62 -1.38 17.73
N ASN A 95 -7.01 -1.51 16.55
CA ASN A 95 -7.76 -1.54 15.28
C ASN A 95 -8.69 -2.75 15.21
N VAL A 96 -8.22 -3.93 15.60
CA VAL A 96 -9.05 -5.15 15.63
C VAL A 96 -10.19 -4.99 16.64
N ALA A 97 -9.92 -4.48 17.83
CA ALA A 97 -10.94 -4.23 18.86
C ALA A 97 -12.00 -3.24 18.36
N LEU A 98 -11.59 -2.16 17.68
CA LEU A 98 -12.51 -1.18 17.12
C LEU A 98 -13.43 -1.81 16.06
N MET A 99 -12.88 -2.62 15.15
CA MET A 99 -13.67 -3.31 14.12
C MET A 99 -14.66 -4.29 14.72
N LEU A 100 -14.24 -5.06 15.74
CA LEU A 100 -15.12 -5.98 16.45
C LEU A 100 -16.25 -5.23 17.17
N THR A 101 -15.93 -4.13 17.85
CA THR A 101 -16.93 -3.31 18.57
C THR A 101 -17.97 -2.76 17.59
N VAL A 102 -17.55 -2.19 16.48
CA VAL A 102 -18.48 -1.68 15.45
C VAL A 102 -19.35 -2.81 14.90
N SER A 103 -18.77 -3.96 14.60
CA SER A 103 -19.52 -5.10 14.06
C SER A 103 -20.52 -5.65 15.06
N LEU A 104 -20.17 -5.73 16.35
CA LEU A 104 -21.07 -6.15 17.42
C LEU A 104 -22.21 -5.17 17.64
N LEU A 105 -21.94 -3.87 17.61
CA LEU A 105 -22.99 -2.85 17.75
C LEU A 105 -24.00 -2.91 16.61
N VAL A 106 -23.52 -3.03 15.36
CA VAL A 106 -24.40 -3.18 14.18
C VAL A 106 -25.22 -4.46 14.29
N THR A 107 -24.61 -5.54 14.75
CA THR A 107 -25.28 -6.83 14.93
C THR A 107 -26.34 -6.77 16.03
N ALA A 108 -26.05 -6.12 17.16
CA ALA A 108 -27.01 -5.94 18.23
C ALA A 108 -28.24 -5.10 17.81
N VAL A 109 -28.02 -4.10 16.96
CA VAL A 109 -29.15 -3.34 16.36
C VAL A 109 -29.94 -4.23 15.39
N ALA A 110 -29.26 -5.03 14.57
CA ALA A 110 -29.91 -5.90 13.60
C ALA A 110 -30.73 -7.01 14.29
N ASP A 111 -30.29 -7.51 15.44
CA ASP A 111 -30.97 -8.55 16.23
C ASP A 111 -32.37 -8.10 16.71
N VAL A 112 -32.56 -6.80 16.89
CA VAL A 112 -33.88 -6.25 17.23
C VAL A 112 -34.91 -6.39 16.10
N PHE A 113 -34.44 -6.45 14.85
CA PHE A 113 -35.31 -6.45 13.65
C PHE A 113 -35.33 -7.79 12.92
N ILE A 114 -34.44 -8.73 13.27
CA ILE A 114 -34.24 -9.99 12.55
C ILE A 114 -34.41 -11.17 13.52
N ASP A 115 -35.47 -11.90 13.39
CA ASP A 115 -35.77 -13.08 14.24
C ASP A 115 -34.89 -14.32 13.98
N SER A 116 -34.05 -14.27 12.95
CA SER A 116 -33.22 -15.41 12.55
C SER A 116 -31.78 -15.25 13.02
N ALA A 117 -31.33 -16.04 13.97
CA ALA A 117 -29.95 -16.06 14.46
C ALA A 117 -28.88 -16.28 13.35
N ARG A 118 -29.24 -17.05 12.31
CA ARG A 118 -28.35 -17.22 11.14
C ARG A 118 -28.20 -15.93 10.35
N ALA A 119 -29.27 -15.19 10.14
CA ALA A 119 -29.23 -13.90 9.43
C ALA A 119 -28.43 -12.87 10.22
N VAL A 120 -28.62 -12.81 11.53
CA VAL A 120 -27.85 -11.95 12.45
C VAL A 120 -26.34 -12.26 12.38
N LEU A 121 -25.96 -13.54 12.36
CA LEU A 121 -24.57 -13.97 12.17
C LEU A 121 -23.99 -13.47 10.84
N TRP A 122 -24.74 -13.55 9.75
CA TRP A 122 -24.28 -13.05 8.45
C TRP A 122 -24.13 -11.53 8.43
N VAL A 123 -24.96 -10.78 9.16
CA VAL A 123 -24.80 -9.33 9.35
C VAL A 123 -23.47 -9.04 10.03
N PHE A 124 -23.11 -9.77 11.09
CA PHE A 124 -21.83 -9.64 11.77
C PHE A 124 -20.65 -9.88 10.80
N VAL A 125 -20.67 -11.00 10.09
CA VAL A 125 -19.61 -11.36 9.14
C VAL A 125 -19.47 -10.32 8.03
N ALA A 126 -20.57 -9.87 7.44
CA ALA A 126 -20.58 -8.86 6.39
C ALA A 126 -20.04 -7.52 6.88
N CYS A 127 -20.45 -7.09 8.08
CA CYS A 127 -19.97 -5.84 8.69
C CYS A 127 -18.45 -5.91 8.98
N TYR A 128 -17.99 -7.00 9.59
CA TYR A 128 -16.57 -7.20 9.88
C TYR A 128 -15.70 -7.21 8.62
N LEU A 129 -16.13 -7.96 7.58
CA LEU A 129 -15.45 -7.96 6.28
C LEU A 129 -15.48 -6.57 5.62
N GLY A 130 -16.61 -5.86 5.72
CA GLY A 130 -16.71 -4.47 5.25
C GLY A 130 -15.70 -3.55 5.93
N CYS A 131 -15.55 -3.64 7.25
CA CYS A 131 -14.54 -2.91 8.00
C CYS A 131 -13.11 -3.24 7.53
N LEU A 132 -12.81 -4.54 7.30
CA LEU A 132 -11.52 -4.97 6.76
C LEU A 132 -11.26 -4.42 5.36
N LEU A 133 -12.25 -4.38 4.49
CA LEU A 133 -12.13 -3.82 3.14
C LEU A 133 -11.91 -2.30 3.19
N LEU A 134 -12.62 -1.59 4.07
CA LEU A 134 -12.44 -0.15 4.26
C LEU A 134 -11.03 0.22 4.73
N THR A 135 -10.39 -0.60 5.55
CA THR A 135 -8.99 -0.36 5.95
C THR A 135 -8.01 -0.52 4.79
N LYS A 136 -8.34 -1.37 3.80
CA LYS A 136 -7.52 -1.58 2.60
C LYS A 136 -7.87 -0.61 1.46
N ALA A 137 -9.12 -0.16 1.40
CA ALA A 137 -9.65 0.78 0.42
C ALA A 137 -9.30 2.24 0.78
N GLY A 138 -8.11 2.47 1.32
CA GLY A 138 -7.60 3.82 1.52
C GLY A 138 -7.80 4.66 0.26
N PRO A 139 -8.19 5.93 0.37
CA PRO A 139 -8.37 6.78 -0.79
C PRO A 139 -7.08 6.75 -1.60
N ALA A 140 -7.20 6.41 -2.89
CA ALA A 140 -6.10 6.54 -3.82
C ALA A 140 -5.51 7.94 -3.59
N ASN A 141 -4.21 8.02 -3.30
CA ASN A 141 -3.53 9.27 -3.06
C ASN A 141 -3.83 10.24 -4.20
N LYS A 142 -4.86 11.06 -4.01
CA LYS A 142 -5.19 12.17 -4.86
C LYS A 142 -4.52 13.41 -4.26
N ARG A 143 -3.27 13.63 -4.56
CA ARG A 143 -2.62 14.93 -4.37
C ARG A 143 -1.86 15.26 -5.62
#